data_4f1469cbe7039036b1ac736d5096b23e
#
_entry.id   4f1469cbe7039036b1ac736d5096b23e
#
_cell.length_a   1.000
_cell.length_b   1.000
_cell.length_c   1.000
_cell.angle_alpha   90.00
_cell.angle_beta   90.00
_cell.angle_gamma   90.00
#
_symmetry.space_group_name_H-M   'P 1'
#
loop_
_entity.id
_entity.type
_entity.pdbx_description
1 polymer ?
#
loop_
_entity_poly.entity_id
_entity_poly.type
_entity_poly.pdbx_seq_one_letter_code
_entity_poly.pdbx_strand_id
1 'polypeptide(L)'
;MIQGKTVELKGWIKTNQLTDGFADLYLEEYEHINYNNFPIDTLNRGVRNSSDWTQIVIKKQFDNHASYIEFGGIMKGRGEAWFDNLEISIDGIPLRDTIQPSPKIRLTRKDKQELRKYLHPIRTVAPDATDTNDLNVLKELIGESSVVALGENTHGSSEIFRLKDRFIRYMVEELGFDVFSIEADMPKAYPLNGLIQDGEGDPIPLICRMGMWIWCTDEMLSLVNWMKKYNDRKPKSEISFTGFDMQSVEGSVENLKTAFKDDNLSSQLIDRIEDALTKVLSYSSIGNPQIDAEIASTIERELSKIDERINKLPDDKERKEWLHQNVTLIRQFLGQGPLAWRDRCMADNILWIKRQEPSSRIMIWAHNGHIERSSGKMGGYLNDALDSDYTNFGFTFYDGVYTALNRDGKSYVQKATTTTTAYPGTVEYILEQLDEPIFILDLKKMREEGAPALAWIDDLSFRHVGAIKVDNEFPDKKITERFDYLVFIRETSPSHLFWMRSAGARSGFSEK
;
A
#
# COMPACT_ATOMS: atom_id res chain seq x y z
N MET A 1 12.80 -6.77 -20.85
CA MET A 1 13.21 -5.95 -22.02
C MET A 1 14.64 -5.43 -21.89
N ILE A 2 15.10 -5.09 -20.69
CA ILE A 2 16.43 -4.48 -20.43
C ILE A 2 17.44 -5.43 -19.78
N GLN A 3 16.98 -6.58 -19.24
CA GLN A 3 17.80 -7.57 -18.55
C GLN A 3 18.92 -8.10 -19.44
N GLY A 4 20.14 -8.03 -18.96
CA GLY A 4 21.33 -8.45 -19.69
C GLY A 4 21.64 -7.67 -20.95
N LYS A 5 21.03 -6.48 -21.13
CA LYS A 5 21.19 -5.64 -22.33
C LYS A 5 22.18 -4.50 -22.10
N THR A 6 22.79 -4.03 -23.18
CA THR A 6 23.59 -2.81 -23.14
C THR A 6 22.66 -1.62 -23.35
N VAL A 7 22.60 -0.71 -22.37
CA VAL A 7 21.85 0.53 -22.46
C VAL A 7 22.81 1.70 -22.63
N GLU A 8 22.50 2.58 -23.58
CA GLU A 8 23.26 3.81 -23.84
C GLU A 8 22.33 5.00 -23.71
N LEU A 9 22.69 5.96 -22.86
CA LEU A 9 22.08 7.28 -22.74
C LEU A 9 23.02 8.31 -23.30
N LYS A 10 22.54 9.15 -24.22
CA LYS A 10 23.25 10.33 -24.72
C LYS A 10 22.35 11.57 -24.64
N GLY A 11 22.99 12.73 -24.48
CA GLY A 11 22.29 14.01 -24.43
C GLY A 11 23.30 15.16 -24.45
N TRP A 12 22.79 16.37 -24.55
CA TRP A 12 23.57 17.58 -24.56
C TRP A 12 23.32 18.39 -23.30
N ILE A 13 24.40 18.93 -22.73
CA ILE A 13 24.36 19.77 -21.53
C ILE A 13 25.01 21.11 -21.86
N LYS A 14 24.37 22.19 -21.46
CA LYS A 14 24.91 23.55 -21.47
C LYS A 14 24.84 24.11 -20.06
N THR A 15 25.87 24.83 -19.62
CA THR A 15 25.91 25.42 -18.27
C THR A 15 26.25 26.90 -18.33
N ASN A 16 25.76 27.66 -17.34
CA ASN A 16 26.10 29.07 -17.16
C ASN A 16 26.39 29.36 -15.68
N GLN A 17 27.56 29.92 -15.40
CA GLN A 17 28.01 30.29 -14.04
C GLN A 17 27.87 29.18 -12.99
N LEU A 18 28.08 27.94 -13.41
CA LEU A 18 27.97 26.78 -12.51
C LEU A 18 29.21 26.70 -11.61
N THR A 19 29.01 26.97 -10.30
CA THR A 19 30.06 26.96 -9.29
C THR A 19 29.77 25.88 -8.24
N ASP A 20 30.81 25.38 -7.58
CA ASP A 20 30.74 24.41 -6.48
C ASP A 20 30.07 23.08 -6.86
N GLY A 21 30.12 22.72 -8.16
CA GLY A 21 29.44 21.52 -8.63
C GLY A 21 29.65 21.18 -10.09
N PHE A 22 28.66 20.47 -10.63
CA PHE A 22 28.64 19.96 -12.00
C PHE A 22 27.20 19.77 -12.52
N ALA A 23 27.05 19.64 -13.83
CA ALA A 23 25.86 19.11 -14.49
C ALA A 23 26.24 17.87 -15.30
N ASP A 24 25.52 16.78 -15.18
CA ASP A 24 25.79 15.51 -15.87
C ASP A 24 24.49 14.79 -16.22
N LEU A 25 24.59 13.73 -17.03
CA LEU A 25 23.55 12.73 -17.20
C LEU A 25 23.77 11.59 -16.22
N TYR A 26 22.70 10.91 -15.83
CA TYR A 26 22.78 9.68 -15.07
C TYR A 26 21.94 8.59 -15.72
N LEU A 27 22.35 7.32 -15.52
CA LEU A 27 21.70 6.12 -16.02
C LEU A 27 21.92 5.01 -14.98
N GLU A 28 20.86 4.62 -14.32
CA GLU A 28 20.91 3.58 -13.27
C GLU A 28 19.88 2.49 -13.54
N GLU A 29 20.22 1.29 -13.06
CA GLU A 29 19.36 0.12 -13.11
C GLU A 29 18.99 -0.32 -11.70
N TYR A 30 17.78 -0.83 -11.54
CA TYR A 30 17.28 -1.35 -10.27
C TYR A 30 16.55 -2.68 -10.49
N GLU A 31 16.75 -3.62 -9.56
CA GLU A 31 15.97 -4.84 -9.49
C GLU A 31 14.55 -4.57 -8.95
N HIS A 32 14.45 -3.68 -7.97
CA HIS A 32 13.22 -3.19 -7.38
C HIS A 32 13.26 -1.66 -7.29
N ILE A 33 12.09 -1.02 -7.30
CA ILE A 33 12.01 0.44 -7.06
C ILE A 33 12.51 0.71 -5.64
N ASN A 34 13.71 1.23 -5.53
CA ASN A 34 14.33 1.60 -4.26
C ASN A 34 14.21 3.11 -4.07
N TYR A 35 13.20 3.56 -3.34
CA TYR A 35 12.90 4.99 -3.11
C TYR A 35 13.97 5.75 -2.30
N ASN A 36 15.04 5.08 -1.83
CA ASN A 36 16.01 5.65 -0.89
C ASN A 36 17.43 5.84 -1.43
N ASN A 37 17.75 5.37 -2.62
CA ASN A 37 19.10 5.45 -3.15
C ASN A 37 19.18 6.26 -4.44
N PHE A 38 19.51 7.53 -4.33
CA PHE A 38 20.14 8.23 -5.45
C PHE A 38 21.66 7.97 -5.37
N PRO A 39 22.25 7.23 -6.28
CA PRO A 39 23.70 7.07 -6.35
C PRO A 39 24.34 8.34 -6.92
N ILE A 40 24.46 9.36 -6.08
CA ILE A 40 24.98 10.69 -6.48
C ILE A 40 26.53 10.74 -6.47
N ASP A 41 27.20 9.67 -6.04
CA ASP A 41 28.61 9.78 -5.63
C ASP A 41 29.65 9.40 -6.70
N THR A 42 29.26 9.03 -7.92
CA THR A 42 30.21 8.52 -8.93
C THR A 42 30.42 9.40 -10.15
N LEU A 43 29.76 10.54 -10.22
CA LEU A 43 29.78 11.38 -11.43
C LEU A 43 30.88 12.44 -11.38
N ASN A 44 32.12 12.04 -11.73
CA ASN A 44 33.24 12.98 -11.94
C ASN A 44 33.36 13.49 -13.38
N ARG A 45 32.40 13.18 -14.26
CA ARG A 45 32.47 13.45 -15.70
C ARG A 45 31.73 14.72 -16.10
N GLY A 46 30.94 15.30 -15.19
CA GLY A 46 30.00 16.36 -15.52
C GLY A 46 30.63 17.65 -16.01
N VAL A 47 29.83 18.40 -16.76
CA VAL A 47 30.17 19.74 -17.24
C VAL A 47 30.23 20.72 -16.07
N ARG A 48 31.25 21.59 -16.04
CA ARG A 48 31.53 22.55 -14.97
C ARG A 48 31.65 23.95 -15.51
N ASN A 49 31.53 24.95 -14.63
CA ASN A 49 31.67 26.37 -14.99
C ASN A 49 30.60 26.83 -15.99
N SER A 50 30.98 27.66 -16.96
CA SER A 50 30.16 28.00 -18.12
C SER A 50 30.66 27.22 -19.33
N SER A 51 29.79 26.49 -19.96
CA SER A 51 30.10 25.68 -21.15
C SER A 51 28.98 25.82 -22.17
N ASP A 52 29.33 25.82 -23.42
CA ASP A 52 28.35 25.64 -24.50
C ASP A 52 27.95 24.17 -24.59
N TRP A 53 26.99 23.85 -25.44
CA TRP A 53 26.44 22.51 -25.58
C TRP A 53 27.52 21.43 -25.70
N THR A 54 27.62 20.59 -24.70
CA THR A 54 28.57 19.48 -24.59
C THR A 54 27.81 18.17 -24.61
N GLN A 55 28.15 17.25 -25.50
CA GLN A 55 27.53 15.94 -25.54
C GLN A 55 28.10 15.03 -24.45
N ILE A 56 27.22 14.40 -23.68
CA ILE A 56 27.57 13.35 -22.73
C ILE A 56 26.96 12.03 -23.22
N VAL A 57 27.74 10.96 -23.12
CA VAL A 57 27.33 9.60 -23.47
C VAL A 57 27.66 8.69 -22.28
N ILE A 58 26.66 7.96 -21.81
CA ILE A 58 26.78 6.91 -20.79
C ILE A 58 26.40 5.59 -21.44
N LYS A 59 27.26 4.58 -21.32
CA LYS A 59 27.00 3.23 -21.79
C LYS A 59 27.22 2.25 -20.68
N LYS A 60 26.20 1.43 -20.37
CA LYS A 60 26.22 0.49 -19.24
C LYS A 60 25.63 -0.84 -19.67
N GLN A 61 26.31 -1.93 -19.32
CA GLN A 61 25.77 -3.28 -19.41
C GLN A 61 24.89 -3.52 -18.18
N PHE A 62 23.62 -3.80 -18.38
CA PHE A 62 22.67 -4.03 -17.31
C PHE A 62 22.70 -5.47 -16.83
N ASP A 63 22.40 -5.67 -15.53
CA ASP A 63 22.30 -6.98 -14.91
C ASP A 63 21.08 -7.76 -15.44
N ASN A 64 21.13 -9.09 -15.35
CA ASN A 64 20.00 -9.96 -15.71
C ASN A 64 18.78 -9.78 -14.80
N HIS A 65 18.95 -9.16 -13.65
CA HIS A 65 17.89 -8.86 -12.69
C HIS A 65 17.32 -7.44 -12.80
N ALA A 66 17.88 -6.61 -13.71
CA ALA A 66 17.42 -5.25 -13.91
C ALA A 66 15.95 -5.21 -14.37
N SER A 67 15.09 -4.60 -13.55
CA SER A 67 13.65 -4.47 -13.83
C SER A 67 13.28 -3.04 -14.22
N TYR A 68 14.02 -2.05 -13.74
CA TYR A 68 13.77 -0.63 -13.96
C TYR A 68 15.03 0.10 -14.43
N ILE A 69 14.81 1.15 -15.23
CA ILE A 69 15.83 2.13 -15.62
C ILE A 69 15.43 3.47 -15.04
N GLU A 70 16.35 4.12 -14.37
CA GLU A 70 16.25 5.54 -14.04
C GLU A 70 17.32 6.31 -14.82
N PHE A 71 16.93 7.37 -15.51
CA PHE A 71 17.86 8.20 -16.27
C PHE A 71 17.38 9.65 -16.32
N GLY A 72 18.31 10.55 -16.48
CA GLY A 72 17.98 11.99 -16.60
C GLY A 72 19.19 12.88 -16.54
N GLY A 73 18.92 14.18 -16.33
CA GLY A 73 19.93 15.19 -16.06
C GLY A 73 20.00 15.52 -14.58
N ILE A 74 21.20 15.72 -14.06
CA ILE A 74 21.46 16.14 -12.69
C ILE A 74 22.32 17.38 -12.66
N MET A 75 21.99 18.33 -11.78
CA MET A 75 22.83 19.48 -11.47
C MET A 75 23.12 19.56 -9.97
N LYS A 76 24.37 19.71 -9.60
CA LYS A 76 24.83 19.98 -8.24
C LYS A 76 25.63 21.30 -8.26
N GLY A 77 25.43 22.14 -7.24
CA GLY A 77 26.11 23.44 -7.15
C GLY A 77 25.16 24.62 -7.38
N ARG A 78 25.71 25.77 -7.75
CA ARG A 78 24.99 27.02 -8.00
C ARG A 78 25.20 27.46 -9.44
N GLY A 79 24.15 27.94 -10.13
CA GLY A 79 24.21 28.33 -11.55
C GLY A 79 23.01 27.79 -12.31
N GLU A 80 23.15 27.67 -13.60
CA GLU A 80 22.12 27.19 -14.51
C GLU A 80 22.65 26.04 -15.36
N ALA A 81 21.81 25.05 -15.63
CA ALA A 81 22.10 23.98 -16.57
C ALA A 81 20.87 23.69 -17.45
N TRP A 82 21.12 23.49 -18.73
CA TRP A 82 20.12 23.06 -19.71
C TRP A 82 20.50 21.69 -20.24
N PHE A 83 19.49 20.85 -20.40
CA PHE A 83 19.61 19.51 -20.94
C PHE A 83 18.74 19.40 -22.19
N ASP A 84 19.28 18.84 -23.26
CA ASP A 84 18.58 18.73 -24.53
C ASP A 84 18.96 17.45 -25.29
N ASN A 85 18.09 17.05 -26.22
CA ASN A 85 18.28 15.90 -27.10
C ASN A 85 18.70 14.62 -26.37
N LEU A 86 18.02 14.32 -25.24
CA LEU A 86 18.22 13.05 -24.54
C LEU A 86 17.71 11.89 -25.41
N GLU A 87 18.59 10.94 -25.67
CA GLU A 87 18.27 9.72 -26.41
C GLU A 87 18.79 8.51 -25.66
N ILE A 88 17.93 7.51 -25.50
CA ILE A 88 18.29 6.22 -24.92
C ILE A 88 18.19 5.13 -25.99
N SER A 89 19.14 4.21 -26.00
CA SER A 89 19.12 3.03 -26.87
C SER A 89 19.40 1.75 -26.10
N ILE A 90 18.82 0.64 -26.56
CA ILE A 90 19.02 -0.70 -25.99
C ILE A 90 19.62 -1.57 -27.10
N ASP A 91 20.82 -2.13 -26.85
CA ASP A 91 21.62 -2.87 -27.84
C ASP A 91 21.80 -2.10 -29.16
N GLY A 92 21.93 -0.76 -29.08
CA GLY A 92 22.11 0.12 -30.24
C GLY A 92 20.82 0.50 -30.98
N ILE A 93 19.65 0.00 -30.54
CA ILE A 93 18.34 0.36 -31.10
C ILE A 93 17.76 1.49 -30.25
N PRO A 94 17.45 2.67 -30.83
CA PRO A 94 16.82 3.76 -30.09
C PRO A 94 15.54 3.31 -29.41
N LEU A 95 15.34 3.71 -28.15
CA LEU A 95 14.18 3.30 -27.37
C LEU A 95 12.86 3.67 -28.06
N ARG A 96 12.80 4.82 -28.73
CA ARG A 96 11.66 5.24 -29.56
C ARG A 96 11.26 4.24 -30.63
N ASP A 97 12.24 3.46 -31.16
CA ASP A 97 12.02 2.47 -32.23
C ASP A 97 11.70 1.07 -31.65
N THR A 98 11.89 0.88 -30.33
CA THR A 98 11.53 -0.32 -29.56
C THR A 98 10.18 -0.18 -28.86
N ILE A 99 9.62 1.04 -28.82
CA ILE A 99 8.35 1.32 -28.14
C ILE A 99 7.21 0.72 -28.99
N GLN A 100 6.43 -0.12 -28.34
CA GLN A 100 5.13 -0.61 -28.80
C GLN A 100 4.24 0.55 -29.30
N PRO A 101 3.25 0.28 -30.14
CA PRO A 101 2.35 1.31 -30.63
C PRO A 101 1.86 2.19 -29.47
N SER A 102 1.79 3.50 -29.73
CA SER A 102 1.39 4.51 -28.73
C SER A 102 0.18 4.01 -27.92
N PRO A 103 0.22 4.10 -26.60
CA PRO A 103 -0.89 3.65 -25.78
C PRO A 103 -2.18 4.35 -26.21
N LYS A 104 -3.32 3.69 -26.03
CA LYS A 104 -4.62 4.28 -26.34
C LYS A 104 -4.82 5.56 -25.56
N ILE A 105 -5.00 6.67 -26.26
CA ILE A 105 -5.14 8.01 -25.67
C ILE A 105 -6.56 8.56 -25.75
N ARG A 106 -7.43 7.94 -26.55
CA ARG A 106 -8.81 8.38 -26.75
C ARG A 106 -9.75 7.23 -27.00
N LEU A 107 -10.88 7.24 -26.30
CA LEU A 107 -11.97 6.30 -26.53
C LEU A 107 -12.81 6.74 -27.73
N THR A 108 -13.02 5.83 -28.68
CA THR A 108 -14.03 5.98 -29.69
C THR A 108 -15.42 5.77 -29.10
N ARG A 109 -16.48 6.13 -29.84
CA ARG A 109 -17.86 5.84 -29.43
C ARG A 109 -18.07 4.32 -29.19
N LYS A 110 -17.45 3.48 -30.02
CA LYS A 110 -17.52 2.01 -29.89
C LYS A 110 -16.83 1.55 -28.60
N ASP A 111 -15.65 2.08 -28.28
CA ASP A 111 -14.93 1.75 -27.04
C ASP A 111 -15.74 2.12 -25.79
N LYS A 112 -16.35 3.31 -25.80
CA LYS A 112 -17.21 3.75 -24.68
C LYS A 112 -18.43 2.83 -24.51
N GLN A 113 -19.06 2.43 -25.60
CA GLN A 113 -20.19 1.50 -25.57
C GLN A 113 -19.77 0.11 -25.07
N GLU A 114 -18.58 -0.34 -25.43
CA GLU A 114 -18.03 -1.61 -25.00
C GLU A 114 -17.72 -1.60 -23.50
N LEU A 115 -16.94 -0.64 -23.01
CA LEU A 115 -16.57 -0.53 -21.61
C LEU A 115 -17.78 -0.35 -20.69
N ARG A 116 -18.82 0.36 -21.14
CA ARG A 116 -20.04 0.57 -20.36
C ARG A 116 -20.83 -0.70 -20.03
N LYS A 117 -20.58 -1.81 -20.74
CA LYS A 117 -21.19 -3.12 -20.41
C LYS A 117 -20.67 -3.70 -19.10
N TYR A 118 -19.47 -3.29 -18.71
CA TYR A 118 -18.74 -3.77 -17.53
C TYR A 118 -18.68 -2.72 -16.41
N LEU A 119 -19.42 -1.60 -16.58
CA LEU A 119 -19.38 -0.48 -15.66
C LEU A 119 -20.63 -0.47 -14.79
N HIS A 120 -20.41 -0.38 -13.47
CA HIS A 120 -21.47 -0.28 -12.47
C HIS A 120 -21.34 1.08 -11.74
N PRO A 121 -22.22 2.06 -12.03
CA PRO A 121 -22.17 3.39 -11.42
C PRO A 121 -22.41 3.34 -9.91
N ILE A 122 -21.65 4.14 -9.17
CA ILE A 122 -21.82 4.38 -7.73
C ILE A 122 -22.24 5.83 -7.54
N ARG A 123 -23.32 6.06 -6.77
CA ARG A 123 -23.93 7.39 -6.64
C ARG A 123 -23.18 8.32 -5.70
N THR A 124 -22.56 7.79 -4.64
CA THR A 124 -21.91 8.60 -3.63
C THR A 124 -20.86 7.81 -2.86
N VAL A 125 -19.88 8.52 -2.32
CA VAL A 125 -18.90 7.97 -1.36
C VAL A 125 -19.38 8.05 0.10
N ALA A 126 -20.50 8.72 0.38
CA ALA A 126 -20.98 8.98 1.74
C ALA A 126 -21.36 7.67 2.47
N PRO A 127 -20.68 7.31 3.58
CA PRO A 127 -20.94 6.04 4.28
C PRO A 127 -22.31 5.97 4.93
N ASP A 128 -22.89 7.15 5.26
CA ASP A 128 -24.20 7.30 5.92
C ASP A 128 -25.37 7.50 4.93
N ALA A 129 -25.11 7.35 3.63
CA ALA A 129 -26.15 7.41 2.63
C ALA A 129 -27.19 6.29 2.86
N THR A 130 -28.46 6.68 3.02
CA THR A 130 -29.56 5.76 3.32
C THR A 130 -30.00 4.94 2.10
N ASP A 131 -29.79 5.45 0.89
CA ASP A 131 -30.05 4.73 -0.33
C ASP A 131 -28.80 3.94 -0.75
N THR A 132 -28.87 2.63 -0.66
CA THR A 132 -27.79 1.68 -1.00
C THR A 132 -28.07 0.89 -2.27
N ASN A 133 -29.10 1.25 -3.05
CA ASN A 133 -29.49 0.48 -4.26
C ASN A 133 -28.38 0.38 -5.30
N ASP A 134 -27.47 1.36 -5.38
CA ASP A 134 -26.29 1.32 -6.25
C ASP A 134 -25.22 0.32 -5.78
N LEU A 135 -25.28 -0.13 -4.54
CA LEU A 135 -24.39 -1.16 -3.98
C LEU A 135 -24.93 -2.59 -4.16
N ASN A 136 -26.19 -2.78 -4.61
CA ASN A 136 -26.77 -4.11 -4.82
C ASN A 136 -25.91 -4.96 -5.77
N VAL A 137 -25.17 -4.33 -6.67
CA VAL A 137 -24.22 -5.01 -7.56
C VAL A 137 -23.13 -5.76 -6.79
N LEU A 138 -22.72 -5.29 -5.60
CA LEU A 138 -21.71 -5.98 -4.79
C LEU A 138 -22.11 -7.41 -4.44
N LYS A 139 -23.42 -7.68 -4.30
CA LYS A 139 -23.94 -9.03 -4.08
C LYS A 139 -23.59 -9.98 -5.22
N GLU A 140 -23.69 -9.51 -6.46
CA GLU A 140 -23.34 -10.29 -7.64
C GLU A 140 -21.82 -10.40 -7.80
N LEU A 141 -21.09 -9.28 -7.66
CA LEU A 141 -19.64 -9.22 -7.85
C LEU A 141 -18.87 -10.05 -6.79
N ILE A 142 -19.30 -10.01 -5.54
CA ILE A 142 -18.67 -10.75 -4.43
C ILE A 142 -19.11 -12.22 -4.45
N GLY A 143 -20.38 -12.49 -4.76
CA GLY A 143 -20.91 -13.86 -4.77
C GLY A 143 -20.71 -14.57 -3.43
N GLU A 144 -20.19 -15.79 -3.49
CA GLU A 144 -19.96 -16.64 -2.32
C GLU A 144 -18.59 -16.41 -1.66
N SER A 145 -17.74 -15.51 -2.19
CA SER A 145 -16.38 -15.27 -1.64
C SER A 145 -16.44 -14.89 -0.17
N SER A 146 -15.69 -15.59 0.66
CA SER A 146 -15.62 -15.33 2.10
C SER A 146 -14.48 -14.36 2.48
N VAL A 147 -13.57 -14.04 1.58
CA VAL A 147 -12.49 -13.07 1.79
C VAL A 147 -12.53 -12.02 0.70
N VAL A 148 -12.85 -10.78 1.06
CA VAL A 148 -12.96 -9.66 0.13
C VAL A 148 -11.96 -8.57 0.49
N ALA A 149 -11.07 -8.23 -0.44
CA ALA A 149 -10.04 -7.22 -0.25
C ALA A 149 -10.38 -5.91 -0.94
N LEU A 150 -10.36 -4.82 -0.19
CA LEU A 150 -10.57 -3.46 -0.65
C LEU A 150 -9.24 -2.71 -0.66
N GLY A 151 -8.77 -2.36 -1.85
CA GLY A 151 -7.50 -1.69 -2.09
C GLY A 151 -7.54 -0.17 -1.88
N GLU A 152 -6.42 0.45 -2.09
CA GLU A 152 -6.25 1.89 -2.24
C GLU A 152 -4.92 2.17 -2.97
N ASN A 153 -4.90 3.17 -3.84
CA ASN A 153 -3.69 3.57 -4.54
C ASN A 153 -2.85 4.58 -3.77
N THR A 154 -3.39 5.13 -2.69
CA THR A 154 -2.71 5.98 -1.70
C THR A 154 -3.40 5.85 -0.35
N HIS A 155 -2.63 5.95 0.72
CA HIS A 155 -3.15 5.92 2.10
C HIS A 155 -3.74 7.26 2.58
N GLY A 156 -4.00 8.19 1.69
CA GLY A 156 -4.40 9.55 2.07
C GLY A 156 -5.60 10.15 1.35
N SER A 157 -6.43 9.35 0.67
CA SER A 157 -7.64 9.79 -0.03
C SER A 157 -8.88 9.66 0.86
N SER A 158 -9.55 10.78 1.14
CA SER A 158 -10.81 10.79 1.89
C SER A 158 -11.92 10.05 1.17
N GLU A 159 -12.08 10.25 -0.14
CA GLU A 159 -13.14 9.62 -0.94
C GLU A 159 -12.98 8.11 -1.03
N ILE A 160 -11.75 7.60 -1.17
CA ILE A 160 -11.48 6.16 -1.14
C ILE A 160 -11.84 5.60 0.23
N PHE A 161 -11.41 6.22 1.32
CA PHE A 161 -11.69 5.76 2.67
C PHE A 161 -13.19 5.73 2.97
N ARG A 162 -13.91 6.78 2.59
CA ARG A 162 -15.37 6.88 2.75
C ARG A 162 -16.12 5.86 1.92
N LEU A 163 -15.68 5.59 0.69
CA LEU A 163 -16.33 4.60 -0.17
C LEU A 163 -16.07 3.17 0.33
N LYS A 164 -14.86 2.89 0.84
CA LYS A 164 -14.55 1.62 1.49
C LYS A 164 -15.40 1.43 2.76
N ASP A 165 -15.54 2.45 3.61
CA ASP A 165 -16.46 2.45 4.76
C ASP A 165 -17.89 2.11 4.31
N ARG A 166 -18.38 2.73 3.23
CA ARG A 166 -19.71 2.46 2.67
C ARG A 166 -19.86 1.01 2.17
N PHE A 167 -18.84 0.47 1.49
CA PHE A 167 -18.82 -0.93 1.05
C PHE A 167 -18.80 -1.89 2.25
N ILE A 168 -18.01 -1.62 3.27
CA ILE A 168 -17.92 -2.42 4.50
C ILE A 168 -19.28 -2.49 5.20
N ARG A 169 -19.96 -1.35 5.39
CA ARG A 169 -21.30 -1.34 5.99
C ARG A 169 -22.28 -2.19 5.20
N TYR A 170 -22.28 -2.06 3.87
CA TYR A 170 -23.14 -2.87 3.01
C TYR A 170 -22.82 -4.38 3.12
N MET A 171 -21.54 -4.75 3.09
CA MET A 171 -21.12 -6.15 3.23
C MET A 171 -21.53 -6.74 4.58
N VAL A 172 -21.46 -5.97 5.65
CA VAL A 172 -21.91 -6.40 6.98
C VAL A 172 -23.42 -6.51 7.04
N GLU A 173 -24.14 -5.47 6.63
CA GLU A 173 -25.60 -5.40 6.80
C GLU A 173 -26.36 -6.33 5.86
N GLU A 174 -25.88 -6.52 4.63
CA GLU A 174 -26.60 -7.22 3.56
C GLU A 174 -25.97 -8.55 3.12
N LEU A 175 -24.64 -8.72 3.34
CA LEU A 175 -23.93 -9.92 2.88
C LEU A 175 -23.38 -10.78 4.03
N GLY A 176 -23.56 -10.37 5.29
CA GLY A 176 -23.19 -11.16 6.45
C GLY A 176 -21.68 -11.29 6.70
N PHE A 177 -20.90 -10.29 6.29
CA PHE A 177 -19.50 -10.20 6.68
C PHE A 177 -19.39 -9.78 8.15
N ASP A 178 -18.47 -10.41 8.89
CA ASP A 178 -18.38 -10.30 10.34
C ASP A 178 -16.97 -10.04 10.87
N VAL A 179 -15.93 -10.13 10.02
CA VAL A 179 -14.55 -9.79 10.39
C VAL A 179 -14.03 -8.67 9.50
N PHE A 180 -13.64 -7.56 10.11
CA PHE A 180 -12.90 -6.49 9.46
C PHE A 180 -11.42 -6.59 9.82
N SER A 181 -10.56 -6.67 8.81
CA SER A 181 -9.11 -6.82 8.96
C SER A 181 -8.37 -5.74 8.18
N ILE A 182 -7.44 -5.04 8.84
CA ILE A 182 -6.77 -3.86 8.30
C ILE A 182 -5.24 -4.03 8.24
N GLU A 183 -4.59 -3.36 7.29
CA GLU A 183 -3.12 -3.28 7.17
C GLU A 183 -2.53 -2.49 8.34
N ALA A 184 -2.55 -3.09 9.52
CA ALA A 184 -1.99 -2.57 10.76
C ALA A 184 -1.43 -3.71 11.60
N ASP A 185 -0.50 -3.40 12.50
CA ASP A 185 0.07 -4.40 13.40
C ASP A 185 -1.02 -5.14 14.17
N MET A 186 -1.09 -6.45 13.98
CA MET A 186 -2.14 -7.30 14.53
C MET A 186 -2.29 -7.15 16.04
N PRO A 187 -1.21 -7.16 16.86
CA PRO A 187 -1.33 -6.99 18.31
C PRO A 187 -1.76 -5.59 18.73
N LYS A 188 -1.38 -4.55 17.95
CA LYS A 188 -1.76 -3.16 18.25
C LYS A 188 -3.19 -2.84 17.89
N ALA A 189 -3.80 -3.59 16.97
CA ALA A 189 -5.21 -3.50 16.62
C ALA A 189 -6.13 -4.18 17.64
N TYR A 190 -5.63 -5.18 18.36
CA TYR A 190 -6.42 -5.99 19.29
C TYR A 190 -7.18 -5.19 20.37
N PRO A 191 -6.59 -4.17 21.04
CA PRO A 191 -7.32 -3.35 22.01
C PRO A 191 -8.52 -2.62 21.44
N LEU A 192 -8.46 -2.23 20.15
CA LEU A 192 -9.58 -1.58 19.46
C LEU A 192 -10.74 -2.55 19.24
N ASN A 193 -10.47 -3.82 18.99
CA ASN A 193 -11.51 -4.85 18.96
C ASN A 193 -12.29 -4.92 20.29
N GLY A 194 -11.59 -4.96 21.42
CA GLY A 194 -12.24 -4.98 22.74
C GLY A 194 -13.15 -3.76 22.95
N LEU A 195 -12.75 -2.57 22.48
CA LEU A 195 -13.60 -1.38 22.55
C LEU A 195 -14.84 -1.50 21.64
N ILE A 196 -14.70 -2.09 20.46
CA ILE A 196 -15.79 -2.27 19.48
C ILE A 196 -16.78 -3.33 19.97
N GLN A 197 -16.33 -4.35 20.67
CA GLN A 197 -17.18 -5.43 21.18
C GLN A 197 -18.09 -4.92 22.34
N ASP A 198 -17.53 -4.60 23.45
CA ASP A 198 -18.27 -4.22 24.65
C ASP A 198 -17.60 -3.14 25.50
N GLY A 199 -16.47 -2.60 25.01
CA GLY A 199 -15.65 -1.65 25.74
C GLY A 199 -16.24 -0.25 25.83
N GLU A 200 -15.83 0.49 26.85
CA GLU A 200 -16.07 1.92 27.02
C GLU A 200 -14.76 2.69 26.81
N GLY A 201 -14.84 3.92 26.29
CA GLY A 201 -13.69 4.80 26.16
C GLY A 201 -13.63 5.56 24.83
N ASP A 202 -12.52 6.29 24.66
CA ASP A 202 -12.24 7.05 23.45
C ASP A 202 -11.49 6.16 22.44
N PRO A 203 -12.03 5.93 21.24
CA PRO A 203 -11.36 5.13 20.21
C PRO A 203 -10.12 5.83 19.61
N ILE A 204 -10.00 7.15 19.68
CA ILE A 204 -8.93 7.92 19.01
C ILE A 204 -7.52 7.44 19.42
N PRO A 205 -7.19 7.31 20.73
CA PRO A 205 -5.87 6.81 21.14
C PRO A 205 -5.59 5.39 20.63
N LEU A 206 -6.59 4.51 20.58
CA LEU A 206 -6.44 3.13 20.10
C LEU A 206 -6.22 3.08 18.59
N ILE A 207 -6.97 3.87 17.82
CA ILE A 207 -6.77 4.01 16.37
C ILE A 207 -5.34 4.48 16.07
N CYS A 208 -4.86 5.51 16.77
CA CYS A 208 -3.50 6.04 16.55
C CYS A 208 -2.38 5.11 17.02
N ARG A 209 -2.64 4.20 17.98
CA ARG A 209 -1.68 3.18 18.43
C ARG A 209 -1.49 2.02 17.46
N MET A 210 -2.31 1.87 16.43
CA MET A 210 -2.15 0.80 15.44
C MET A 210 -0.82 0.85 14.65
N GLY A 211 0.00 1.84 14.89
CA GLY A 211 1.40 1.92 14.43
C GLY A 211 1.62 2.78 13.19
N MET A 212 0.57 3.12 12.44
CA MET A 212 0.68 3.93 11.22
C MET A 212 -0.18 5.19 11.31
N TRP A 213 0.41 6.33 10.92
CA TRP A 213 -0.25 7.64 10.90
C TRP A 213 -1.50 7.68 9.99
N ILE A 214 -1.53 6.85 8.97
CA ILE A 214 -2.56 6.77 7.93
C ILE A 214 -3.94 6.43 8.50
N TRP A 215 -4.00 5.76 9.66
CA TRP A 215 -5.24 5.38 10.31
C TRP A 215 -5.78 6.43 11.29
N CYS A 216 -4.96 7.41 11.72
CA CYS A 216 -5.35 8.48 12.64
C CYS A 216 -6.25 9.53 11.97
N THR A 217 -7.39 9.12 11.40
CA THR A 217 -8.25 9.97 10.58
C THR A 217 -9.71 9.96 11.03
N ASP A 218 -10.45 11.00 10.62
CA ASP A 218 -11.89 11.09 10.82
C ASP A 218 -12.66 9.98 10.14
N GLU A 219 -12.18 9.57 8.97
CA GLU A 219 -12.77 8.49 8.19
C GLU A 219 -12.69 7.17 8.95
N MET A 220 -11.52 6.83 9.53
CA MET A 220 -11.37 5.62 10.35
C MET A 220 -12.21 5.70 11.64
N LEU A 221 -12.25 6.86 12.29
CA LEU A 221 -13.10 7.08 13.46
C LEU A 221 -14.59 6.88 13.13
N SER A 222 -15.04 7.33 11.95
CA SER A 222 -16.41 7.09 11.49
C SER A 222 -16.74 5.61 11.41
N LEU A 223 -15.88 4.82 10.77
CA LEU A 223 -16.05 3.37 10.64
C LEU A 223 -16.05 2.66 12.00
N VAL A 224 -15.09 2.96 12.87
CA VAL A 224 -14.99 2.36 14.22
C VAL A 224 -16.23 2.67 15.07
N ASN A 225 -16.69 3.92 15.07
CA ASN A 225 -17.89 4.32 15.78
C ASN A 225 -19.15 3.64 15.22
N TRP A 226 -19.21 3.42 13.90
CA TRP A 226 -20.32 2.70 13.30
C TRP A 226 -20.29 1.21 13.69
N MET A 227 -19.12 0.54 13.65
CA MET A 227 -18.97 -0.85 14.07
C MET A 227 -19.43 -1.05 15.52
N LYS A 228 -18.99 -0.17 16.45
CA LYS A 228 -19.42 -0.22 17.83
C LYS A 228 -20.95 -0.10 17.95
N LYS A 229 -21.54 0.90 17.31
CA LYS A 229 -23.00 1.08 17.31
C LYS A 229 -23.75 -0.09 16.66
N TYR A 230 -23.16 -0.76 15.70
CA TYR A 230 -23.73 -1.96 15.08
C TYR A 230 -23.74 -3.11 16.08
N ASN A 231 -22.63 -3.39 16.76
CA ASN A 231 -22.51 -4.44 17.77
C ASN A 231 -23.47 -4.20 18.95
N ASP A 232 -23.55 -2.96 19.48
CA ASP A 232 -24.49 -2.58 20.54
C ASP A 232 -25.95 -2.91 20.15
N ARG A 233 -26.31 -2.85 18.87
CA ARG A 233 -27.68 -3.14 18.38
C ARG A 233 -27.92 -4.58 18.00
N LYS A 234 -26.85 -5.32 17.63
CA LYS A 234 -26.94 -6.69 17.11
C LYS A 234 -25.94 -7.65 17.79
N PRO A 235 -26.06 -7.90 19.10
CA PRO A 235 -25.09 -8.70 19.85
C PRO A 235 -25.00 -10.19 19.44
N LYS A 236 -25.78 -10.64 18.48
CA LYS A 236 -25.71 -11.99 17.90
C LYS A 236 -25.03 -12.04 16.52
N SER A 237 -24.63 -10.90 16.00
CA SER A 237 -24.01 -10.75 14.67
C SER A 237 -22.93 -9.69 14.76
N GLU A 238 -22.03 -9.85 15.74
CA GLU A 238 -20.98 -8.90 16.06
C GLU A 238 -19.92 -8.86 14.96
N ILE A 239 -19.39 -7.67 14.71
CA ILE A 239 -18.24 -7.47 13.85
C ILE A 239 -16.98 -7.48 14.70
N SER A 240 -16.00 -8.29 14.32
CA SER A 240 -14.67 -8.27 14.91
C SER A 240 -13.74 -7.32 14.12
N PHE A 241 -12.84 -6.65 14.84
CA PHE A 241 -11.80 -5.78 14.28
C PHE A 241 -10.43 -6.41 14.52
N THR A 242 -9.61 -6.57 13.49
CA THR A 242 -8.25 -7.09 13.64
C THR A 242 -7.27 -6.41 12.67
N GLY A 243 -5.96 -6.44 12.99
CA GLY A 243 -4.90 -6.22 12.04
C GLY A 243 -4.37 -7.53 11.47
N PHE A 244 -3.52 -7.44 10.45
CA PHE A 244 -2.84 -8.62 9.90
C PHE A 244 -1.34 -8.37 9.61
N ASP A 245 -0.84 -7.18 9.89
CA ASP A 245 0.57 -6.81 9.67
C ASP A 245 1.45 -7.15 10.90
N MET A 246 2.76 -7.11 10.70
CA MET A 246 3.76 -7.55 11.67
C MET A 246 5.02 -6.66 11.67
N GLN A 247 4.87 -5.37 11.36
CA GLN A 247 5.99 -4.41 11.24
C GLN A 247 6.59 -3.98 12.58
N SER A 248 5.96 -4.32 13.70
CA SER A 248 6.49 -4.06 15.04
C SER A 248 6.28 -5.24 15.98
N VAL A 249 7.07 -5.29 17.04
CA VAL A 249 7.05 -6.39 18.01
C VAL A 249 6.52 -5.98 19.39
N GLU A 250 6.43 -4.67 19.65
CA GLU A 250 6.09 -4.15 20.98
C GLU A 250 4.76 -4.69 21.50
N GLY A 251 3.72 -4.70 20.63
CA GLY A 251 2.40 -5.22 21.01
C GLY A 251 2.41 -6.72 21.34
N SER A 252 3.18 -7.52 20.58
CA SER A 252 3.34 -8.94 20.88
C SER A 252 4.04 -9.19 22.21
N VAL A 253 5.11 -8.46 22.49
CA VAL A 253 5.86 -8.53 23.76
C VAL A 253 4.96 -8.13 24.92
N GLU A 254 4.18 -7.03 24.80
CA GLU A 254 3.25 -6.55 25.81
C GLU A 254 2.15 -7.59 26.13
N ASN A 255 1.61 -8.25 25.10
CA ASN A 255 0.62 -9.32 25.27
C ASN A 255 1.20 -10.53 26.03
N LEU A 256 2.43 -10.95 25.66
CA LEU A 256 3.11 -12.05 26.37
C LEU A 256 3.43 -11.67 27.82
N LYS A 257 3.93 -10.45 28.09
CA LYS A 257 4.16 -9.95 29.45
C LYS A 257 2.88 -9.97 30.29
N THR A 258 1.80 -9.49 29.72
CA THR A 258 0.49 -9.48 30.39
C THR A 258 0.01 -10.90 30.73
N ALA A 259 0.17 -11.83 29.80
CA ALA A 259 -0.25 -13.22 29.98
C ALA A 259 0.55 -13.95 31.08
N PHE A 260 1.83 -13.63 31.23
CA PHE A 260 2.76 -14.31 32.14
C PHE A 260 3.22 -13.46 33.34
N LYS A 261 2.50 -12.36 33.66
CA LYS A 261 2.88 -11.42 34.72
C LYS A 261 3.12 -12.07 36.09
N ASP A 262 2.42 -13.16 36.37
CA ASP A 262 2.49 -13.91 37.66
C ASP A 262 3.44 -15.13 37.57
N ASP A 263 4.10 -15.39 36.43
CA ASP A 263 5.09 -16.45 36.25
C ASP A 263 6.49 -15.87 36.06
N ASN A 264 7.25 -15.80 37.14
CA ASN A 264 8.61 -15.22 37.16
C ASN A 264 9.54 -15.82 36.10
N LEU A 265 9.43 -17.11 35.79
CA LEU A 265 10.34 -17.73 34.82
C LEU A 265 9.99 -17.27 33.39
N SER A 266 8.71 -17.27 33.04
CA SER A 266 8.26 -16.78 31.74
C SER A 266 8.51 -15.28 31.59
N SER A 267 8.30 -14.47 32.63
CA SER A 267 8.65 -13.04 32.63
C SER A 267 10.12 -12.82 32.31
N GLN A 268 11.05 -13.54 32.94
CA GLN A 268 12.48 -13.46 32.65
C GLN A 268 12.84 -13.89 31.20
N LEU A 269 12.10 -14.86 30.63
CA LEU A 269 12.30 -15.24 29.22
C LEU A 269 11.90 -14.08 28.30
N ILE A 270 10.74 -13.46 28.56
CA ILE A 270 10.20 -12.37 27.77
C ILE A 270 11.09 -11.11 27.90
N ASP A 271 11.61 -10.81 29.09
CA ASP A 271 12.56 -9.70 29.30
C ASP A 271 13.83 -9.89 28.47
N ARG A 272 14.37 -11.13 28.38
CA ARG A 272 15.52 -11.42 27.51
C ARG A 272 15.20 -11.26 26.01
N ILE A 273 13.98 -11.61 25.59
CA ILE A 273 13.53 -11.39 24.21
C ILE A 273 13.47 -9.88 23.93
N GLU A 274 12.87 -9.10 24.84
CA GLU A 274 12.76 -7.64 24.71
C GLU A 274 14.13 -6.96 24.65
N ASP A 275 15.05 -7.33 25.56
CA ASP A 275 16.43 -6.83 25.57
C ASP A 275 17.16 -7.12 24.25
N ALA A 276 16.96 -8.30 23.70
CA ALA A 276 17.55 -8.69 22.41
C ALA A 276 16.90 -7.92 21.25
N LEU A 277 15.58 -7.76 21.26
CA LEU A 277 14.84 -6.97 20.26
C LEU A 277 15.23 -5.48 20.30
N THR A 278 15.47 -4.90 21.48
CA THR A 278 15.93 -3.52 21.62
C THR A 278 17.26 -3.30 20.90
N LYS A 279 18.16 -4.28 20.91
CA LYS A 279 19.41 -4.21 20.15
C LYS A 279 19.15 -4.21 18.64
N VAL A 280 18.23 -5.03 18.16
CA VAL A 280 17.80 -5.06 16.75
C VAL A 280 17.23 -3.70 16.35
N LEU A 281 16.30 -3.16 17.12
CA LEU A 281 15.62 -1.89 16.82
C LEU A 281 16.55 -0.69 16.85
N SER A 282 17.58 -0.70 17.71
CA SER A 282 18.57 0.39 17.80
C SER A 282 19.51 0.46 16.59
N TYR A 283 19.65 -0.62 15.83
CA TYR A 283 20.48 -0.68 14.61
C TYR A 283 19.65 -0.50 13.33
N SER A 284 18.32 -0.51 13.41
CA SER A 284 17.46 -0.39 12.24
C SER A 284 17.23 1.07 11.86
N SER A 285 17.95 1.55 10.86
CA SER A 285 17.45 2.64 10.01
C SER A 285 16.25 2.10 9.24
N ILE A 286 15.19 2.91 9.10
CA ILE A 286 13.97 2.62 8.35
C ILE A 286 14.29 1.85 7.06
N GLY A 287 13.88 0.58 6.97
CA GLY A 287 13.99 -0.23 5.76
C GLY A 287 15.02 -1.36 5.83
N ASN A 288 14.69 -2.44 6.50
CA ASN A 288 15.39 -3.72 6.51
C ASN A 288 16.57 -3.83 7.50
N PRO A 289 16.32 -4.12 8.79
CA PRO A 289 17.39 -4.47 9.70
C PRO A 289 18.01 -5.80 9.25
N GLN A 290 19.29 -5.79 8.88
CA GLN A 290 20.05 -7.04 8.88
C GLN A 290 20.18 -7.47 10.35
N ILE A 291 19.32 -8.38 10.77
CA ILE A 291 19.33 -8.88 12.14
C ILE A 291 20.54 -9.79 12.28
N ASP A 292 21.38 -9.51 13.27
CA ASP A 292 22.51 -10.37 13.61
C ASP A 292 22.00 -11.80 13.90
N ALA A 293 22.59 -12.80 13.23
CA ALA A 293 22.18 -14.19 13.32
C ALA A 293 22.28 -14.74 14.76
N GLU A 294 23.20 -14.26 15.58
CA GLU A 294 23.35 -14.64 16.98
C GLU A 294 22.20 -14.07 17.83
N ILE A 295 21.81 -12.83 17.57
CA ILE A 295 20.65 -12.20 18.23
C ILE A 295 19.38 -12.94 17.83
N ALA A 296 19.15 -13.18 16.54
CA ALA A 296 17.99 -13.91 16.04
C ALA A 296 17.90 -15.33 16.65
N SER A 297 19.01 -16.06 16.70
CA SER A 297 19.08 -17.40 17.32
C SER A 297 18.80 -17.36 18.82
N THR A 298 19.23 -16.30 19.51
CA THR A 298 18.96 -16.11 20.92
C THR A 298 17.48 -15.88 21.17
N ILE A 299 16.84 -15.01 20.39
CA ILE A 299 15.39 -14.74 20.50
C ILE A 299 14.61 -16.02 20.21
N GLU A 300 14.92 -16.74 19.13
CA GLU A 300 14.21 -17.98 18.76
C GLU A 300 14.26 -19.05 19.86
N ARG A 301 15.44 -19.21 20.50
CA ARG A 301 15.58 -20.14 21.62
C ARG A 301 14.69 -19.76 22.81
N GLU A 302 14.56 -18.47 23.11
CA GLU A 302 13.69 -18.02 24.22
C GLU A 302 12.20 -18.11 23.82
N LEU A 303 11.85 -17.79 22.57
CA LEU A 303 10.48 -17.95 22.01
C LEU A 303 10.03 -19.42 22.06
N SER A 304 10.90 -20.38 21.72
CA SER A 304 10.58 -21.80 21.80
C SER A 304 10.22 -22.23 23.23
N LYS A 305 10.90 -21.67 24.24
CA LYS A 305 10.54 -21.93 25.65
C LYS A 305 9.20 -21.28 26.04
N ILE A 306 8.89 -20.11 25.49
CA ILE A 306 7.58 -19.47 25.70
C ILE A 306 6.47 -20.31 25.08
N ASP A 307 6.65 -20.88 23.88
CA ASP A 307 5.69 -21.82 23.28
C ASP A 307 5.42 -23.02 24.20
N GLU A 308 6.45 -23.61 24.79
CA GLU A 308 6.29 -24.69 25.76
C GLU A 308 5.49 -24.26 27.01
N ARG A 309 5.67 -23.00 27.42
CA ARG A 309 4.92 -22.44 28.57
C ARG A 309 3.46 -22.18 28.22
N ILE A 310 3.16 -21.66 27.04
CA ILE A 310 1.80 -21.46 26.54
C ILE A 310 1.03 -22.79 26.55
N ASN A 311 1.67 -23.87 26.07
CA ASN A 311 1.06 -25.21 26.07
C ASN A 311 0.67 -25.72 27.47
N LYS A 312 1.36 -25.26 28.53
CA LYS A 312 1.11 -25.63 29.93
C LYS A 312 0.09 -24.74 30.64
N LEU A 313 -0.39 -23.66 29.99
CA LEU A 313 -1.47 -22.85 30.55
C LEU A 313 -2.77 -23.68 30.74
N PRO A 314 -3.70 -23.25 31.61
CA PRO A 314 -5.03 -23.86 31.71
C PRO A 314 -5.70 -24.00 30.35
N ASP A 315 -6.66 -24.91 30.25
CA ASP A 315 -7.32 -25.25 28.99
C ASP A 315 -8.27 -24.11 28.53
N ASP A 316 -7.68 -23.14 27.88
CA ASP A 316 -8.32 -22.03 27.19
C ASP A 316 -7.68 -21.97 25.77
N LYS A 317 -8.37 -22.60 24.83
CA LYS A 317 -7.87 -22.78 23.47
C LYS A 317 -7.66 -21.43 22.79
N GLU A 318 -8.63 -20.53 22.83
CA GLU A 318 -8.59 -19.23 22.16
C GLU A 318 -7.43 -18.38 22.68
N ARG A 319 -7.27 -18.31 24.01
CA ARG A 319 -6.13 -17.61 24.61
C ARG A 319 -4.79 -18.20 24.21
N LYS A 320 -4.65 -19.53 24.18
CA LYS A 320 -3.41 -20.20 23.74
C LYS A 320 -3.10 -19.89 22.29
N GLU A 321 -4.07 -20.00 21.38
CA GLU A 321 -3.93 -19.70 19.97
C GLU A 321 -3.47 -18.23 19.76
N TRP A 322 -4.06 -17.30 20.50
CA TRP A 322 -3.66 -15.90 20.46
C TRP A 322 -2.21 -15.67 20.94
N LEU A 323 -1.81 -16.33 22.03
CA LEU A 323 -0.43 -16.23 22.54
C LEU A 323 0.59 -16.85 21.57
N HIS A 324 0.28 -18.00 20.97
CA HIS A 324 1.11 -18.59 19.91
C HIS A 324 1.18 -17.70 18.67
N GLN A 325 0.09 -17.00 18.33
CA GLN A 325 0.12 -16.03 17.24
C GLN A 325 1.07 -14.86 17.56
N ASN A 326 1.07 -14.35 18.81
CA ASN A 326 2.03 -13.30 19.20
C ASN A 326 3.49 -13.77 19.09
N VAL A 327 3.79 -15.02 19.44
CA VAL A 327 5.11 -15.63 19.22
C VAL A 327 5.43 -15.72 17.73
N THR A 328 4.46 -16.10 16.91
CA THR A 328 4.59 -16.17 15.43
C THR A 328 4.87 -14.79 14.83
N LEU A 329 4.18 -13.74 15.27
CA LEU A 329 4.40 -12.38 14.80
C LEU A 329 5.82 -11.86 15.11
N ILE A 330 6.38 -12.21 16.27
CA ILE A 330 7.79 -11.90 16.58
C ILE A 330 8.72 -12.65 15.62
N ARG A 331 8.47 -13.93 15.32
CA ARG A 331 9.24 -14.70 14.35
C ARG A 331 9.15 -14.11 12.93
N GLN A 332 7.96 -13.70 12.52
CA GLN A 332 7.74 -13.02 11.24
C GLN A 332 8.53 -11.71 11.15
N PHE A 333 8.55 -10.91 12.21
CA PHE A 333 9.34 -9.69 12.31
C PHE A 333 10.84 -10.00 12.19
N LEU A 334 11.35 -11.01 12.86
CA LEU A 334 12.75 -11.42 12.79
C LEU A 334 13.16 -11.93 11.41
N GLY A 335 12.24 -12.54 10.69
CA GLY A 335 12.45 -13.01 9.31
C GLY A 335 12.36 -11.90 8.26
N GLN A 336 12.22 -10.62 8.67
CA GLN A 336 12.09 -9.50 7.73
C GLN A 336 13.23 -9.50 6.71
N GLY A 337 12.83 -9.54 5.47
CA GLY A 337 13.66 -9.59 4.29
C GLY A 337 13.03 -8.74 3.18
N PRO A 338 13.05 -9.20 1.93
CA PRO A 338 12.38 -8.54 0.82
C PRO A 338 10.90 -8.26 1.09
N LEU A 339 10.30 -7.26 0.42
CA LEU A 339 8.87 -6.94 0.53
C LEU A 339 7.95 -8.17 0.40
N ALA A 340 8.34 -9.14 -0.44
CA ALA A 340 7.63 -10.40 -0.59
C ALA A 340 7.50 -11.21 0.72
N TRP A 341 8.42 -11.06 1.66
CA TRP A 341 8.31 -11.70 2.97
C TRP A 341 7.17 -11.09 3.81
N ARG A 342 7.07 -9.76 3.86
CA ARG A 342 5.97 -9.08 4.55
C ARG A 342 4.62 -9.47 3.95
N ASP A 343 4.50 -9.45 2.62
CA ASP A 343 3.29 -9.87 1.92
C ASP A 343 2.90 -11.31 2.23
N ARG A 344 3.87 -12.22 2.30
CA ARG A 344 3.66 -13.62 2.70
C ARG A 344 3.15 -13.71 4.14
N CYS A 345 3.79 -13.02 5.08
CA CYS A 345 3.39 -13.02 6.48
C CYS A 345 1.97 -12.44 6.67
N MET A 346 1.64 -11.36 5.97
CA MET A 346 0.29 -10.79 6.00
C MET A 346 -0.76 -11.79 5.48
N ALA A 347 -0.46 -12.51 4.40
CA ALA A 347 -1.34 -13.57 3.91
C ALA A 347 -1.51 -14.70 4.93
N ASP A 348 -0.41 -15.18 5.53
CA ASP A 348 -0.43 -16.23 6.55
C ASP A 348 -1.26 -15.81 7.79
N ASN A 349 -1.20 -14.51 8.16
CA ASN A 349 -1.99 -13.94 9.27
C ASN A 349 -3.48 -13.88 8.92
N ILE A 350 -3.87 -13.48 7.70
CA ILE A 350 -5.28 -13.55 7.24
C ILE A 350 -5.77 -14.99 7.24
N LEU A 351 -4.98 -15.93 6.74
CA LEU A 351 -5.33 -17.35 6.77
C LEU A 351 -5.41 -17.91 8.20
N TRP A 352 -4.60 -17.37 9.13
CA TRP A 352 -4.73 -17.71 10.56
C TRP A 352 -6.07 -17.22 11.11
N ILE A 353 -6.47 -15.96 10.84
CA ILE A 353 -7.78 -15.42 11.23
C ILE A 353 -8.90 -16.31 10.70
N LYS A 354 -8.86 -16.67 9.40
CA LYS A 354 -9.87 -17.54 8.78
C LYS A 354 -9.95 -18.94 9.43
N ARG A 355 -8.82 -19.46 9.94
CA ARG A 355 -8.81 -20.76 10.64
C ARG A 355 -9.39 -20.70 12.03
N GLN A 356 -9.36 -19.54 12.72
CA GLN A 356 -9.98 -19.40 14.03
C GLN A 356 -11.50 -19.54 13.93
N GLU A 357 -12.10 -18.91 12.91
CA GLU A 357 -13.54 -18.96 12.64
C GLU A 357 -13.78 -19.29 11.15
N PRO A 358 -13.81 -20.57 10.77
CA PRO A 358 -13.92 -20.96 9.36
C PRO A 358 -15.18 -20.49 8.65
N SER A 359 -16.28 -20.24 9.38
CA SER A 359 -17.55 -19.72 8.84
C SER A 359 -17.54 -18.23 8.60
N SER A 360 -16.62 -17.48 9.22
CA SER A 360 -16.56 -16.02 9.12
C SER A 360 -16.22 -15.53 7.71
N ARG A 361 -16.78 -14.38 7.37
CA ARG A 361 -16.52 -13.65 6.13
C ARG A 361 -15.66 -12.42 6.43
N ILE A 362 -14.48 -12.32 5.80
CA ILE A 362 -13.44 -11.37 6.14
C ILE A 362 -13.38 -10.25 5.10
N MET A 363 -13.45 -9.00 5.55
CA MET A 363 -13.17 -7.81 4.77
C MET A 363 -11.74 -7.33 5.04
N ILE A 364 -10.92 -7.23 4.01
CA ILE A 364 -9.54 -6.75 4.11
C ILE A 364 -9.46 -5.31 3.61
N TRP A 365 -8.79 -4.46 4.38
CA TRP A 365 -8.43 -3.10 3.96
C TRP A 365 -6.91 -2.97 3.91
N ALA A 366 -6.36 -2.80 2.70
CA ALA A 366 -4.93 -2.63 2.48
C ALA A 366 -4.64 -1.78 1.23
N HIS A 367 -3.37 -1.49 0.99
CA HIS A 367 -2.92 -0.88 -0.27
C HIS A 367 -3.15 -1.81 -1.47
N ASN A 368 -3.42 -1.25 -2.66
CA ASN A 368 -3.58 -2.00 -3.91
C ASN A 368 -2.44 -3.00 -4.15
N GLY A 369 -1.20 -2.56 -3.89
CA GLY A 369 0.00 -3.37 -4.09
C GLY A 369 0.10 -4.60 -3.19
N HIS A 370 -0.68 -4.69 -2.11
CA HIS A 370 -0.75 -5.88 -1.26
C HIS A 370 -1.88 -6.82 -1.66
N ILE A 371 -3.03 -6.28 -2.09
CA ILE A 371 -4.20 -7.10 -2.41
C ILE A 371 -4.20 -7.67 -3.82
N GLU A 372 -3.31 -7.22 -4.70
CA GLU A 372 -3.24 -7.69 -6.08
C GLU A 372 -2.85 -9.17 -6.19
N ARG A 373 -3.34 -9.85 -7.25
CA ARG A 373 -3.10 -11.30 -7.47
C ARG A 373 -1.70 -11.65 -7.97
N SER A 374 -0.79 -10.69 -8.05
CA SER A 374 0.57 -10.88 -8.54
C SER A 374 1.37 -11.80 -7.63
N SER A 375 2.27 -12.61 -8.20
CA SER A 375 3.18 -13.46 -7.45
C SER A 375 4.04 -12.65 -6.48
N GLY A 376 4.23 -13.16 -5.26
CA GLY A 376 4.99 -12.50 -4.21
C GLY A 376 4.22 -11.39 -3.47
N LYS A 377 2.93 -11.18 -3.78
CA LYS A 377 2.02 -10.26 -3.09
C LYS A 377 1.07 -11.00 -2.17
N MET A 378 0.58 -10.31 -1.13
CA MET A 378 -0.39 -10.89 -0.19
C MET A 378 -1.61 -11.46 -0.94
N GLY A 379 -2.19 -10.68 -1.86
CA GLY A 379 -3.32 -11.12 -2.67
C GLY A 379 -3.00 -12.31 -3.58
N GLY A 380 -1.77 -12.44 -4.08
CA GLY A 380 -1.31 -13.62 -4.81
C GLY A 380 -1.30 -14.87 -3.93
N TYR A 381 -0.73 -14.79 -2.72
CA TYR A 381 -0.73 -15.90 -1.76
C TYR A 381 -2.14 -16.27 -1.28
N LEU A 382 -3.02 -15.26 -1.07
CA LEU A 382 -4.42 -15.51 -0.72
C LEU A 382 -5.17 -16.18 -1.86
N ASN A 383 -4.95 -15.74 -3.10
CA ASN A 383 -5.54 -16.36 -4.28
C ASN A 383 -5.11 -17.82 -4.45
N ASP A 384 -3.82 -18.13 -4.25
CA ASP A 384 -3.31 -19.49 -4.31
C ASP A 384 -3.92 -20.42 -3.23
N ALA A 385 -4.24 -19.87 -2.06
CA ALA A 385 -4.80 -20.62 -0.92
C ALA A 385 -6.32 -20.75 -0.95
N LEU A 386 -7.04 -19.77 -1.51
CA LEU A 386 -8.50 -19.62 -1.39
C LEU A 386 -9.22 -19.71 -2.74
N ASP A 387 -8.49 -19.53 -3.87
CA ASP A 387 -9.04 -19.58 -5.23
C ASP A 387 -10.27 -18.66 -5.39
N SER A 388 -11.41 -19.20 -5.75
CA SER A 388 -12.68 -18.48 -5.94
C SER A 388 -13.26 -17.87 -4.66
N ASP A 389 -12.75 -18.25 -3.48
CA ASP A 389 -13.16 -17.70 -2.17
C ASP A 389 -12.45 -16.36 -1.83
N TYR A 390 -11.53 -15.89 -2.69
CA TYR A 390 -10.87 -14.59 -2.63
C TYR A 390 -11.32 -13.67 -3.75
N THR A 391 -11.77 -12.46 -3.39
CA THR A 391 -12.16 -11.40 -4.35
C THR A 391 -11.47 -10.09 -3.99
N ASN A 392 -10.98 -9.35 -4.98
CA ASN A 392 -10.31 -8.08 -4.73
C ASN A 392 -10.81 -6.93 -5.59
N PHE A 393 -10.92 -5.76 -4.96
CA PHE A 393 -11.27 -4.49 -5.56
C PHE A 393 -10.06 -3.53 -5.47
N GLY A 394 -9.43 -3.21 -6.59
CA GLY A 394 -8.45 -2.12 -6.67
C GLY A 394 -9.18 -0.77 -6.68
N PHE A 395 -8.59 0.28 -6.12
CA PHE A 395 -9.15 1.63 -6.13
C PHE A 395 -8.18 2.62 -6.76
N THR A 396 -8.72 3.55 -7.55
CA THR A 396 -7.95 4.64 -8.14
C THR A 396 -8.78 5.90 -8.31
N PHE A 397 -8.09 7.03 -8.58
CA PHE A 397 -8.73 8.31 -8.87
C PHE A 397 -8.03 9.03 -10.03
N TYR A 398 -8.76 9.94 -10.71
CA TYR A 398 -8.22 10.68 -11.84
C TYR A 398 -7.34 11.85 -11.40
N ASP A 399 -7.85 12.72 -10.51
CA ASP A 399 -7.16 13.95 -10.09
C ASP A 399 -7.52 14.34 -8.64
N GLY A 400 -6.89 15.38 -8.11
CA GLY A 400 -7.23 15.99 -6.82
C GLY A 400 -6.05 16.17 -5.88
N VAL A 401 -6.30 15.99 -4.60
CA VAL A 401 -5.32 16.17 -3.51
C VAL A 401 -5.45 14.99 -2.55
N TYR A 402 -4.33 14.50 -2.02
CA TYR A 402 -4.30 13.43 -1.01
C TYR A 402 -3.33 13.77 0.13
N THR A 403 -3.45 13.13 1.26
CA THR A 403 -2.48 13.25 2.36
C THR A 403 -1.31 12.29 2.12
N ALA A 404 -0.08 12.77 2.19
CA ALA A 404 1.13 11.94 2.09
C ALA A 404 2.27 12.46 2.95
N LEU A 405 3.23 11.60 3.22
CA LEU A 405 4.55 11.98 3.71
C LEU A 405 5.33 12.66 2.58
N ASN A 406 5.69 13.91 2.79
CA ASN A 406 6.53 14.67 1.87
C ASN A 406 7.90 14.89 2.49
N ARG A 407 8.94 14.78 1.69
CA ARG A 407 10.30 15.04 2.15
C ARG A 407 10.48 16.54 2.46
N ASP A 408 11.01 16.83 3.64
CA ASP A 408 11.37 18.17 4.10
C ASP A 408 12.81 18.12 4.66
N GLY A 409 13.77 18.44 3.81
CA GLY A 409 15.19 18.24 4.09
C GLY A 409 15.53 16.76 4.35
N LYS A 410 15.91 16.43 5.60
CA LYS A 410 16.19 15.06 6.06
C LYS A 410 15.00 14.37 6.73
N SER A 411 13.88 15.09 6.90
CA SER A 411 12.69 14.62 7.60
C SER A 411 11.54 14.38 6.63
N TYR A 412 10.48 13.78 7.13
CA TYR A 412 9.21 13.61 6.42
C TYR A 412 8.09 14.28 7.22
N VAL A 413 7.20 14.97 6.52
CA VAL A 413 6.02 15.64 7.10
C VAL A 413 4.75 15.21 6.38
N GLN A 414 3.70 14.96 7.13
CA GLN A 414 2.36 14.70 6.56
C GLN A 414 1.76 16.02 6.10
N LYS A 415 1.34 16.09 4.85
CA LYS A 415 0.62 17.24 4.32
C LYS A 415 -0.25 16.88 3.12
N ALA A 416 -1.20 17.76 2.82
CA ALA A 416 -1.96 17.73 1.58
C ALA A 416 -1.00 17.84 0.39
N THR A 417 -1.12 16.92 -0.55
CA THR A 417 -0.25 16.77 -1.71
C THR A 417 -1.10 16.75 -2.97
N THR A 418 -0.85 17.68 -3.89
CA THR A 418 -1.51 17.68 -5.19
C THR A 418 -1.03 16.49 -6.01
N THR A 419 -1.95 15.78 -6.64
CA THR A 419 -1.65 14.65 -7.50
C THR A 419 -0.98 15.10 -8.79
N THR A 420 -0.25 14.20 -9.43
CA THR A 420 -0.01 14.33 -10.86
C THR A 420 -1.31 14.00 -11.58
N THR A 421 -1.95 14.99 -12.24
CA THR A 421 -3.16 14.73 -13.03
C THR A 421 -2.91 13.61 -14.03
N ALA A 422 -3.82 12.64 -14.11
CA ALA A 422 -3.68 11.53 -15.04
C ALA A 422 -3.59 12.03 -16.49
N TYR A 423 -2.67 11.49 -17.26
CA TYR A 423 -2.32 11.95 -18.60
C TYR A 423 -2.54 10.86 -19.66
N PRO A 424 -2.56 11.21 -20.95
CA PRO A 424 -2.72 10.24 -22.04
C PRO A 424 -1.75 9.05 -21.91
N GLY A 425 -2.28 7.83 -21.91
CA GLY A 425 -1.52 6.61 -21.69
C GLY A 425 -1.64 6.03 -20.27
N THR A 426 -2.47 6.65 -19.41
CA THR A 426 -2.82 6.09 -18.10
C THR A 426 -4.25 5.54 -18.09
N VAL A 427 -4.49 4.56 -17.22
CA VAL A 427 -5.81 3.95 -17.02
C VAL A 427 -6.84 5.01 -16.61
N GLU A 428 -6.48 5.84 -15.66
CA GLU A 428 -7.35 6.88 -15.09
C GLU A 428 -7.76 7.92 -16.14
N TYR A 429 -6.83 8.30 -17.03
CA TYR A 429 -7.13 9.20 -18.14
C TYR A 429 -8.14 8.63 -19.14
N ILE A 430 -8.09 7.32 -19.36
CA ILE A 430 -9.05 6.62 -20.21
C ILE A 430 -10.41 6.49 -19.51
N LEU A 431 -10.41 6.14 -18.22
CA LEU A 431 -11.64 5.94 -17.46
C LEU A 431 -12.42 7.24 -17.28
N GLU A 432 -11.75 8.38 -17.11
CA GLU A 432 -12.39 9.71 -17.04
C GLU A 432 -13.24 10.00 -18.29
N GLN A 433 -12.85 9.52 -19.46
CA GLN A 433 -13.59 9.71 -20.71
C GLN A 433 -14.94 8.98 -20.76
N LEU A 434 -15.25 8.11 -19.78
CA LEU A 434 -16.55 7.45 -19.67
C LEU A 434 -17.65 8.35 -19.13
N ASP A 435 -17.30 9.55 -18.65
CA ASP A 435 -18.18 10.59 -18.15
C ASP A 435 -19.01 10.18 -16.90
N GLU A 436 -18.54 9.15 -16.16
CA GLU A 436 -19.14 8.69 -14.91
C GLU A 436 -18.20 9.02 -13.74
N PRO A 437 -18.64 9.72 -12.68
CA PRO A 437 -17.74 10.21 -11.63
C PRO A 437 -17.24 9.14 -10.68
N ILE A 438 -18.04 8.11 -10.41
CA ILE A 438 -17.69 7.01 -9.50
C ILE A 438 -18.32 5.73 -10.05
N PHE A 439 -17.50 4.70 -10.24
CA PHE A 439 -18.01 3.41 -10.72
C PHE A 439 -17.08 2.25 -10.37
N ILE A 440 -17.59 1.04 -10.46
CA ILE A 440 -16.85 -0.22 -10.47
C ILE A 440 -16.73 -0.67 -11.92
N LEU A 441 -15.51 -0.98 -12.38
CA LEU A 441 -15.25 -1.65 -13.66
C LEU A 441 -15.00 -3.14 -13.39
N ASP A 442 -15.80 -4.00 -13.99
CA ASP A 442 -15.73 -5.46 -13.86
C ASP A 442 -14.67 -6.05 -14.78
N LEU A 443 -13.42 -6.12 -14.28
CA LEU A 443 -12.28 -6.68 -15.01
C LEU A 443 -12.38 -8.21 -15.13
N LYS A 444 -12.98 -8.87 -14.14
CA LYS A 444 -13.18 -10.32 -14.15
C LYS A 444 -14.08 -10.72 -15.31
N LYS A 445 -15.26 -10.10 -15.45
CA LYS A 445 -16.17 -10.35 -16.54
C LYS A 445 -15.56 -9.97 -17.90
N MET A 446 -14.78 -8.87 -17.96
CA MET A 446 -14.03 -8.52 -19.17
C MET A 446 -13.10 -9.66 -19.62
N ARG A 447 -12.38 -10.29 -18.68
CA ARG A 447 -11.51 -11.45 -18.98
C ARG A 447 -12.31 -12.67 -19.43
N GLU A 448 -13.39 -13.00 -18.72
CA GLU A 448 -14.25 -14.16 -19.02
C GLU A 448 -14.91 -14.07 -20.40
N GLU A 449 -15.31 -12.87 -20.81
CA GLU A 449 -15.95 -12.62 -22.11
C GLU A 449 -14.95 -12.31 -23.24
N GLY A 450 -13.64 -12.18 -22.94
CA GLY A 450 -12.63 -11.79 -23.92
C GLY A 450 -12.87 -10.39 -24.50
N ALA A 451 -13.17 -9.42 -23.63
CA ALA A 451 -13.55 -8.07 -24.03
C ALA A 451 -12.49 -7.41 -24.94
N PRO A 452 -12.87 -6.75 -26.04
CA PRO A 452 -11.93 -6.09 -26.96
C PRO A 452 -10.99 -5.06 -26.29
N ALA A 453 -11.40 -4.47 -25.18
CA ALA A 453 -10.60 -3.52 -24.42
C ALA A 453 -9.35 -4.16 -23.79
N LEU A 454 -9.33 -5.46 -23.53
CA LEU A 454 -8.16 -6.19 -23.00
C LEU A 454 -6.94 -6.06 -23.92
N ALA A 455 -7.15 -5.91 -25.22
CA ALA A 455 -6.06 -5.77 -26.19
C ALA A 455 -5.18 -4.53 -25.98
N TRP A 456 -5.62 -3.56 -25.17
CA TRP A 456 -4.89 -2.31 -24.98
C TRP A 456 -4.92 -1.76 -23.54
N ILE A 457 -5.84 -2.19 -22.66
CA ILE A 457 -5.97 -1.62 -21.32
C ILE A 457 -4.78 -1.98 -20.43
N ASP A 458 -4.20 -3.16 -20.61
CA ASP A 458 -3.03 -3.62 -19.87
C ASP A 458 -1.70 -2.97 -20.31
N ASP A 459 -1.71 -2.25 -21.44
CA ASP A 459 -0.57 -1.44 -21.86
C ASP A 459 -0.54 -0.06 -21.20
N LEU A 460 -1.67 0.36 -20.60
CA LEU A 460 -1.78 1.65 -19.90
C LEU A 460 -1.08 1.61 -18.55
N SER A 461 -0.47 2.74 -18.19
CA SER A 461 0.10 2.92 -16.86
C SER A 461 -0.99 3.17 -15.83
N PHE A 462 -0.76 2.73 -14.60
CA PHE A 462 -1.73 2.74 -13.49
C PHE A 462 -1.13 3.41 -12.26
N ARG A 463 -1.95 4.20 -11.53
CA ARG A 463 -1.52 4.97 -10.36
C ARG A 463 -1.20 4.09 -9.16
N HIS A 464 -0.04 4.36 -8.56
CA HIS A 464 0.44 3.71 -7.36
C HIS A 464 1.30 4.69 -6.54
N VAL A 465 0.85 5.07 -5.35
CA VAL A 465 1.51 6.09 -4.53
C VAL A 465 1.93 5.56 -3.15
N GLY A 466 1.03 4.93 -2.41
CA GLY A 466 1.27 4.51 -1.02
C GLY A 466 1.24 5.66 0.00
N ALA A 467 2.10 5.59 1.02
CA ALA A 467 2.15 6.53 2.14
C ALA A 467 3.05 7.75 1.88
N ILE A 468 4.01 7.64 0.95
CA ILE A 468 5.02 8.65 0.67
C ILE A 468 4.78 9.22 -0.72
N LYS A 469 4.91 10.55 -0.86
CA LYS A 469 4.87 11.20 -2.18
C LYS A 469 5.99 10.66 -3.06
N VAL A 470 5.63 10.25 -4.26
CA VAL A 470 6.53 9.77 -5.31
C VAL A 470 6.53 10.74 -6.50
N ASP A 471 7.63 10.76 -7.26
CA ASP A 471 7.73 11.61 -8.46
C ASP A 471 7.00 10.98 -9.65
N ASN A 472 7.04 9.66 -9.79
CA ASN A 472 6.24 8.92 -10.76
C ASN A 472 5.08 8.21 -10.07
N GLU A 473 3.88 8.74 -10.22
CA GLU A 473 2.67 8.15 -9.65
C GLU A 473 2.08 7.00 -10.50
N PHE A 474 2.60 6.73 -11.70
CA PHE A 474 2.05 5.76 -12.65
C PHE A 474 3.08 4.69 -13.08
N PRO A 475 3.67 3.94 -12.13
CA PRO A 475 4.69 2.93 -12.45
C PRO A 475 4.10 1.61 -12.94
N ASP A 476 2.87 1.31 -12.58
CA ASP A 476 2.24 0.00 -12.75
C ASP A 476 1.56 -0.17 -14.11
N LYS A 477 1.34 -1.44 -14.49
CA LYS A 477 0.62 -1.87 -15.70
C LYS A 477 -0.16 -3.15 -15.43
N LYS A 478 -0.87 -3.65 -16.43
CA LYS A 478 -1.56 -4.94 -16.43
C LYS A 478 -2.61 -5.07 -15.33
N ILE A 479 -3.47 -4.07 -15.21
CA ILE A 479 -4.49 -4.01 -14.16
C ILE A 479 -5.46 -5.20 -14.19
N THR A 480 -5.73 -5.77 -15.38
CA THR A 480 -6.68 -6.86 -15.53
C THR A 480 -6.16 -8.19 -14.96
N GLU A 481 -4.85 -8.37 -14.86
CA GLU A 481 -4.24 -9.53 -14.20
C GLU A 481 -4.22 -9.37 -12.67
N ARG A 482 -4.28 -8.12 -12.17
CA ARG A 482 -4.09 -7.78 -10.75
C ARG A 482 -5.39 -7.79 -9.94
N PHE A 483 -6.48 -7.30 -10.55
CA PHE A 483 -7.75 -7.09 -9.84
C PHE A 483 -8.92 -7.80 -10.53
N ASP A 484 -9.91 -8.19 -9.72
CA ASP A 484 -11.21 -8.62 -10.23
C ASP A 484 -12.04 -7.42 -10.65
N TYR A 485 -11.99 -6.37 -9.81
CA TYR A 485 -12.75 -5.14 -9.98
C TYR A 485 -11.87 -3.93 -9.76
N LEU A 486 -12.09 -2.87 -10.54
CA LEU A 486 -11.42 -1.59 -10.36
C LEU A 486 -12.45 -0.51 -10.03
N VAL A 487 -12.33 0.10 -8.87
CA VAL A 487 -13.16 1.23 -8.44
C VAL A 487 -12.47 2.52 -8.86
N PHE A 488 -13.15 3.31 -9.67
CA PHE A 488 -12.70 4.62 -10.14
C PHE A 488 -13.46 5.73 -9.42
N ILE A 489 -12.71 6.76 -9.01
CA ILE A 489 -13.21 8.00 -8.43
C ILE A 489 -12.63 9.16 -9.23
N ARG A 490 -13.47 10.11 -9.69
CA ARG A 490 -13.01 11.21 -10.51
C ARG A 490 -12.07 12.13 -9.76
N GLU A 491 -12.44 12.54 -8.54
CA GLU A 491 -11.73 13.55 -7.76
C GLU A 491 -11.54 13.09 -6.32
N THR A 492 -10.33 13.33 -5.78
CA THR A 492 -9.98 13.00 -4.39
C THR A 492 -9.62 14.24 -3.59
N SER A 493 -9.87 14.19 -2.29
CA SER A 493 -9.45 15.16 -1.29
C SER A 493 -8.60 14.50 -0.19
N PRO A 494 -7.82 15.28 0.59
CA PRO A 494 -6.98 14.72 1.64
C PRO A 494 -7.79 14.03 2.72
N SER A 495 -7.31 12.88 3.22
CA SER A 495 -7.85 12.29 4.45
C SER A 495 -7.65 13.23 5.65
N HIS A 496 -8.62 13.26 6.58
CA HIS A 496 -8.70 14.22 7.68
C HIS A 496 -7.94 13.71 8.92
N LEU A 497 -6.63 13.98 8.99
CA LEU A 497 -5.81 13.60 10.15
C LEU A 497 -6.20 14.40 11.41
N PHE A 498 -6.30 13.72 12.56
CA PHE A 498 -6.74 14.35 13.83
C PHE A 498 -5.92 15.57 14.24
N TRP A 499 -4.58 15.54 14.08
CA TRP A 499 -3.73 16.69 14.44
C TRP A 499 -3.80 17.85 13.44
N MET A 500 -4.28 17.66 12.22
CA MET A 500 -4.50 18.74 11.26
C MET A 500 -5.72 19.58 11.58
N ARG A 501 -6.69 19.07 12.37
CA ARG A 501 -7.84 19.84 12.87
C ARG A 501 -7.40 21.06 13.67
N SER A 502 -6.34 20.94 14.50
CA SER A 502 -5.85 22.05 15.33
C SER A 502 -5.08 23.13 14.55
N ALA A 503 -4.52 22.80 13.40
CA ALA A 503 -3.83 23.76 12.53
C ALA A 503 -4.79 24.64 11.73
N GLY A 504 -5.91 24.08 11.26
CA GLY A 504 -6.98 24.82 10.56
C GLY A 504 -7.80 25.74 11.49
N ALA A 505 -7.98 25.34 12.76
CA ALA A 505 -8.68 26.16 13.75
C ALA A 505 -7.88 27.40 14.19
N ARG A 506 -6.55 27.40 14.03
CA ARG A 506 -5.71 28.58 14.31
C ARG A 506 -5.61 29.57 13.15
N SER A 507 -5.96 29.18 11.94
CA SER A 507 -6.00 30.07 10.77
C SER A 507 -7.36 30.75 10.54
N GLY A 508 -8.40 30.39 11.31
CA GLY A 508 -9.76 30.92 11.21
C GLY A 508 -10.15 31.96 12.27
N PHE A 509 -9.25 32.38 13.18
CA PHE A 509 -9.48 33.45 14.15
C PHE A 509 -8.37 34.52 14.04
N SER A 510 -8.44 35.36 13.04
CA SER A 510 -7.98 36.73 13.13
C SER A 510 -9.02 37.64 12.48
N GLU A 511 -9.84 38.25 13.34
CA GLU A 511 -10.44 39.58 13.28
C GLU A 511 -11.37 39.95 12.13
N LYS A 512 -12.64 40.00 12.41
CA LYS A 512 -13.20 41.29 12.86
C LYS A 512 -14.45 41.08 13.69
#